data_d9a4689fe795a0dffb935d6c808f04b4
#
_entry.id   d9a4689fe795a0dffb935d6c808f04b4
#
_cell.length_a   1.000
_cell.length_b   1.000
_cell.length_c   1.000
_cell.angle_alpha   90.00
_cell.angle_beta   90.00
_cell.angle_gamma   90.00
#
_symmetry.space_group_name_H-M   'P 1'
#
loop_
_entity.id
_entity.type
_entity.pdbx_description
1 polymer ?
#
loop_
_entity_poly.entity_id
_entity_poly.type
_entity_poly.pdbx_seq_one_letter_code
_entity_poly.pdbx_strand_id
1 'polypeptide(L)'
;MTVNPIKVLVVTPTERDVRRLQSVVAVPGASHVELTHALDVGAAVRRLTDLRFDAILLDLAVAHTHPLEPLWRMHEHAPDVPIIVLTSMEDETLAVRALKAGAQDSLVKGQIDGNLLTRAIRYAIERHQLQMALHAMSLIDDLTGLYNRRGFLTLARQHLKMADRLRKRVSHIFVDLDGLKRINDTMGHRHGDQALVETAEMLKETFRESDIIARIGGDEFVVLAMDNAAGLLEETWQQRVQENLVTRNRRPNRTYALSVSMGVAYYDPDFPTALDDLLARADTLMYEEKRAKRDPEEGSTLAHAPRAD
;
A
#
# COMPACT_ATOMS: atom_id res chain seq x y z
N MET A 1 -27.19 23.63 12.88
CA MET A 1 -26.06 22.94 12.23
C MET A 1 -26.67 21.81 11.41
N THR A 2 -26.67 21.89 10.08
CA THR A 2 -27.13 20.81 9.20
C THR A 2 -26.10 19.68 9.29
N VAL A 3 -26.47 18.59 9.96
CA VAL A 3 -25.66 17.36 9.98
C VAL A 3 -25.71 16.77 8.58
N ASN A 4 -24.56 16.64 7.91
CA ASN A 4 -24.53 15.94 6.62
C ASN A 4 -25.00 14.50 6.81
N PRO A 5 -25.82 13.97 5.88
CA PRO A 5 -26.30 12.60 5.97
C PRO A 5 -25.12 11.61 5.82
N ILE A 6 -25.15 10.53 6.59
CA ILE A 6 -24.21 9.41 6.45
C ILE A 6 -24.62 8.60 5.21
N LYS A 7 -23.74 8.52 4.22
CA LYS A 7 -23.99 7.80 2.96
C LYS A 7 -23.53 6.36 3.07
N VAL A 8 -24.47 5.43 2.92
CA VAL A 8 -24.21 4.00 3.09
C VAL A 8 -24.55 3.24 1.81
N LEU A 9 -23.59 2.48 1.31
CA LEU A 9 -23.81 1.56 0.19
C LEU A 9 -24.32 0.22 0.74
N VAL A 10 -25.49 -0.20 0.29
CA VAL A 10 -26.10 -1.49 0.65
C VAL A 10 -25.93 -2.45 -0.51
N VAL A 11 -25.18 -3.52 -0.33
CA VAL A 11 -24.93 -4.57 -1.32
C VAL A 11 -25.73 -5.80 -0.92
N THR A 12 -26.85 -6.04 -1.57
CA THR A 12 -27.75 -7.18 -1.31
C THR A 12 -28.51 -7.59 -2.57
N PRO A 13 -28.73 -8.91 -2.81
CA PRO A 13 -29.38 -9.39 -4.01
C PRO A 13 -30.91 -9.13 -4.00
N THR A 14 -31.48 -8.70 -2.86
CA THR A 14 -32.92 -8.56 -2.71
C THR A 14 -33.37 -7.14 -2.40
N GLU A 15 -34.27 -6.59 -3.20
CA GLU A 15 -34.92 -5.31 -2.92
C GLU A 15 -35.73 -5.31 -1.61
N ARG A 16 -36.20 -6.47 -1.19
CA ARG A 16 -36.95 -6.61 0.07
C ARG A 16 -36.10 -6.22 1.26
N ASP A 17 -34.83 -6.65 1.30
CA ASP A 17 -33.91 -6.33 2.39
C ASP A 17 -33.60 -4.83 2.41
N VAL A 18 -33.44 -4.21 1.23
CA VAL A 18 -33.26 -2.77 1.11
C VAL A 18 -34.43 -1.99 1.66
N ARG A 19 -35.68 -2.34 1.24
CA ARG A 19 -36.90 -1.68 1.73
C ARG A 19 -37.04 -1.80 3.26
N ARG A 20 -36.66 -2.96 3.80
CA ARG A 20 -36.65 -3.16 5.25
C ARG A 20 -35.64 -2.24 5.93
N LEU A 21 -34.39 -2.17 5.45
CA LEU A 21 -33.38 -1.28 6.00
C LEU A 21 -33.80 0.20 5.87
N GLN A 22 -34.39 0.60 4.74
CA GLN A 22 -34.94 1.94 4.56
C GLN A 22 -36.04 2.27 5.58
N SER A 23 -36.96 1.35 5.83
CA SER A 23 -38.04 1.54 6.83
C SER A 23 -37.46 1.67 8.25
N VAL A 24 -36.37 0.99 8.53
CA VAL A 24 -35.68 0.98 9.83
C VAL A 24 -34.96 2.32 10.10
N VAL A 25 -34.34 2.94 9.07
CA VAL A 25 -33.67 4.25 9.19
C VAL A 25 -34.60 5.46 9.07
N ALA A 26 -35.81 5.29 8.56
CA ALA A 26 -36.79 6.37 8.41
C ALA A 26 -37.48 6.81 9.72
N VAL A 27 -37.16 6.20 10.88
CA VAL A 27 -37.75 6.52 12.17
C VAL A 27 -37.31 7.89 12.65
N PRO A 28 -38.22 8.81 13.09
CA PRO A 28 -37.88 10.11 13.61
C PRO A 28 -36.92 10.00 14.81
N GLY A 29 -35.78 10.71 14.78
CA GLY A 29 -34.74 10.67 15.80
C GLY A 29 -33.53 9.81 15.44
N ALA A 30 -33.58 9.01 14.39
CA ALA A 30 -32.39 8.40 13.81
C ALA A 30 -31.57 9.47 13.04
N SER A 31 -30.26 9.38 13.09
CA SER A 31 -29.38 10.24 12.28
C SER A 31 -29.73 10.08 10.80
N HIS A 32 -29.61 11.17 10.03
CA HIS A 32 -29.85 11.12 8.58
C HIS A 32 -28.86 10.14 7.93
N VAL A 33 -29.35 8.94 7.62
CA VAL A 33 -28.61 7.90 6.88
C VAL A 33 -29.25 7.78 5.50
N GLU A 34 -28.46 7.97 4.46
CA GLU A 34 -28.88 7.79 3.07
C GLU A 34 -28.39 6.42 2.58
N LEU A 35 -29.32 5.56 2.16
CA LEU A 35 -29.01 4.22 1.65
C LEU A 35 -29.02 4.21 0.13
N THR A 36 -27.91 3.79 -0.47
CA THR A 36 -27.78 3.54 -1.92
C THR A 36 -27.65 2.04 -2.14
N HIS A 37 -28.48 1.48 -3.02
CA HIS A 37 -28.53 0.04 -3.26
C HIS A 37 -27.67 -0.41 -4.44
N ALA A 38 -27.00 -1.54 -4.28
CA ALA A 38 -26.34 -2.31 -5.34
C ALA A 38 -26.75 -3.79 -5.22
N LEU A 39 -27.12 -4.41 -6.35
CA LEU A 39 -27.61 -5.80 -6.39
C LEU A 39 -26.52 -6.84 -6.17
N ASP A 40 -25.27 -6.51 -6.53
CA ASP A 40 -24.10 -7.37 -6.47
C ASP A 40 -22.82 -6.55 -6.28
N VAL A 41 -21.69 -7.24 -6.08
CA VAL A 41 -20.38 -6.61 -5.90
C VAL A 41 -19.96 -5.80 -7.13
N GLY A 42 -20.26 -6.26 -8.34
CA GLY A 42 -19.89 -5.54 -9.56
C GLY A 42 -20.65 -4.20 -9.69
N ALA A 43 -21.95 -4.18 -9.34
CA ALA A 43 -22.73 -2.95 -9.27
C ALA A 43 -22.24 -2.01 -8.16
N ALA A 44 -21.81 -2.56 -7.02
CA ALA A 44 -21.23 -1.81 -5.91
C ALA A 44 -19.93 -1.12 -6.33
N VAL A 45 -19.01 -1.84 -6.97
CA VAL A 45 -17.73 -1.30 -7.47
C VAL A 45 -17.95 -0.15 -8.44
N ARG A 46 -18.89 -0.28 -9.40
CA ARG A 46 -19.24 0.83 -10.31
C ARG A 46 -19.73 2.07 -9.55
N ARG A 47 -20.55 1.91 -8.50
CA ARG A 47 -21.03 3.04 -7.69
C ARG A 47 -19.92 3.71 -6.86
N LEU A 48 -18.92 2.93 -6.40
CA LEU A 48 -17.75 3.44 -5.67
C LEU A 48 -16.84 4.30 -6.57
N THR A 49 -16.87 4.09 -7.88
CA THR A 49 -16.14 4.93 -8.83
C THR A 49 -16.75 6.34 -8.92
N ASP A 50 -18.07 6.45 -8.87
CA ASP A 50 -18.78 7.71 -9.11
C ASP A 50 -19.16 8.45 -7.80
N LEU A 51 -19.33 7.72 -6.70
CA LEU A 51 -19.86 8.24 -5.44
C LEU A 51 -18.95 7.90 -4.27
N ARG A 52 -18.96 8.76 -3.24
CA ARG A 52 -18.31 8.48 -1.97
C ARG A 52 -19.31 7.99 -0.94
N PHE A 53 -18.92 6.96 -0.20
CA PHE A 53 -19.71 6.37 0.88
C PHE A 53 -18.92 6.37 2.18
N ASP A 54 -19.64 6.52 3.29
CA ASP A 54 -19.07 6.51 4.63
C ASP A 54 -19.00 5.11 5.23
N ALA A 55 -19.88 4.19 4.78
CA ALA A 55 -19.88 2.78 5.17
C ALA A 55 -20.53 1.89 4.10
N ILE A 56 -20.23 0.59 4.16
CA ILE A 56 -20.84 -0.45 3.31
C ILE A 56 -21.56 -1.46 4.19
N LEU A 57 -22.82 -1.74 3.88
CA LEU A 57 -23.57 -2.88 4.39
C LEU A 57 -23.53 -3.99 3.33
N LEU A 58 -22.79 -5.06 3.61
CA LEU A 58 -22.54 -6.14 2.66
C LEU A 58 -23.28 -7.40 3.08
N ASP A 59 -24.27 -7.79 2.30
CA ASP A 59 -24.94 -9.08 2.45
C ASP A 59 -24.06 -10.21 1.89
N LEU A 60 -23.64 -11.12 2.74
CA LEU A 60 -22.82 -12.26 2.30
C LEU A 60 -23.58 -13.24 1.39
N ALA A 61 -24.91 -13.14 1.30
CA ALA A 61 -25.72 -13.92 0.35
C ALA A 61 -25.49 -13.55 -1.13
N VAL A 62 -24.78 -12.46 -1.44
CA VAL A 62 -24.32 -12.14 -2.82
C VAL A 62 -23.16 -13.00 -3.30
N ALA A 63 -22.59 -13.85 -2.43
CA ALA A 63 -21.51 -14.76 -2.78
C ALA A 63 -21.97 -15.87 -3.74
N HIS A 64 -21.15 -16.15 -4.77
CA HIS A 64 -21.42 -17.22 -5.73
C HIS A 64 -20.54 -18.45 -5.54
N THR A 65 -19.29 -18.25 -5.13
CA THR A 65 -18.27 -19.30 -5.07
C THR A 65 -17.73 -19.53 -3.65
N HIS A 66 -17.40 -18.48 -2.94
CA HIS A 66 -16.88 -18.56 -1.59
C HIS A 66 -17.57 -17.50 -0.70
N PRO A 67 -18.04 -17.85 0.51
CA PRO A 67 -18.85 -16.96 1.35
C PRO A 67 -18.20 -15.60 1.68
N LEU A 68 -16.88 -15.51 1.74
CA LEU A 68 -16.14 -14.28 2.03
C LEU A 68 -15.57 -13.58 0.78
N GLU A 69 -15.76 -14.14 -0.40
CA GLU A 69 -15.29 -13.51 -1.65
C GLU A 69 -15.82 -12.09 -1.84
N PRO A 70 -17.12 -11.80 -1.59
CA PRO A 70 -17.64 -10.45 -1.69
C PRO A 70 -16.92 -9.45 -0.75
N LEU A 71 -16.60 -9.88 0.47
CA LEU A 71 -15.89 -9.05 1.45
C LEU A 71 -14.48 -8.69 0.95
N TRP A 72 -13.72 -9.66 0.46
CA TRP A 72 -12.36 -9.42 -0.06
C TRP A 72 -12.37 -8.49 -1.26
N ARG A 73 -13.29 -8.70 -2.21
CA ARG A 73 -13.44 -7.82 -3.38
C ARG A 73 -13.85 -6.40 -2.99
N MET A 74 -14.72 -6.24 -2.01
CA MET A 74 -15.09 -4.90 -1.54
C MET A 74 -13.91 -4.19 -0.84
N HIS A 75 -13.10 -4.90 -0.05
CA HIS A 75 -11.87 -4.34 0.54
C HIS A 75 -10.84 -3.91 -0.51
N GLU A 76 -10.68 -4.70 -1.58
CA GLU A 76 -9.77 -4.36 -2.68
C GLU A 76 -10.14 -3.03 -3.37
N HIS A 77 -11.45 -2.77 -3.55
CA HIS A 77 -11.94 -1.59 -4.27
C HIS A 77 -12.28 -0.40 -3.36
N ALA A 78 -12.45 -0.62 -2.07
CA ALA A 78 -12.78 0.41 -1.09
C ALA A 78 -12.07 0.16 0.25
N PRO A 79 -10.72 0.20 0.29
CA PRO A 79 -9.94 -0.10 1.50
C PRO A 79 -10.20 0.90 2.64
N ASP A 80 -10.59 2.14 2.29
CA ASP A 80 -10.81 3.23 3.24
C ASP A 80 -12.27 3.32 3.73
N VAL A 81 -13.15 2.37 3.34
CA VAL A 81 -14.57 2.38 3.71
C VAL A 81 -14.89 1.19 4.62
N PRO A 82 -15.39 1.41 5.85
CA PRO A 82 -15.75 0.33 6.76
C PRO A 82 -16.86 -0.53 6.23
N ILE A 83 -16.71 -1.86 6.34
CA ILE A 83 -17.68 -2.85 5.87
C ILE A 83 -18.33 -3.52 7.06
N ILE A 84 -19.67 -3.47 7.13
CA ILE A 84 -20.50 -4.20 8.07
C ILE A 84 -21.18 -5.33 7.28
N VAL A 85 -21.00 -6.57 7.70
CA VAL A 85 -21.62 -7.70 7.02
C VAL A 85 -23.03 -7.96 7.53
N LEU A 86 -23.93 -8.35 6.63
CA LEU A 86 -25.28 -8.82 6.94
C LEU A 86 -25.30 -10.34 6.81
N THR A 87 -25.73 -11.04 7.87
CA THR A 87 -25.77 -12.50 7.94
C THR A 87 -27.19 -13.00 8.27
N SER A 88 -27.47 -14.27 7.99
CA SER A 88 -28.67 -14.95 8.49
C SER A 88 -28.47 -15.43 9.94
N MET A 89 -29.53 -15.76 10.65
CA MET A 89 -29.45 -16.27 12.02
C MET A 89 -28.68 -17.60 12.15
N GLU A 90 -28.54 -18.34 11.05
CA GLU A 90 -27.92 -19.66 11.04
C GLU A 90 -26.39 -19.58 10.81
N ASP A 91 -25.83 -18.40 10.50
CA ASP A 91 -24.45 -18.23 10.03
C ASP A 91 -23.53 -17.56 11.07
N GLU A 92 -23.67 -17.86 12.35
CA GLU A 92 -22.83 -17.26 13.41
C GLU A 92 -21.32 -17.52 13.18
N THR A 93 -20.98 -18.71 12.72
CA THR A 93 -19.57 -19.04 12.38
C THR A 93 -19.05 -18.23 11.20
N LEU A 94 -19.89 -17.91 10.22
CA LEU A 94 -19.56 -17.06 9.09
C LEU A 94 -19.36 -15.60 9.53
N ALA A 95 -20.18 -15.10 10.46
CA ALA A 95 -20.02 -13.78 11.04
C ALA A 95 -18.65 -13.61 11.73
N VAL A 96 -18.24 -14.58 12.55
CA VAL A 96 -16.91 -14.57 13.19
C VAL A 96 -15.78 -14.62 12.17
N ARG A 97 -15.93 -15.43 11.11
CA ARG A 97 -14.93 -15.49 10.02
C ARG A 97 -14.85 -14.18 9.24
N ALA A 98 -15.98 -13.51 9.00
CA ALA A 98 -16.01 -12.21 8.34
C ALA A 98 -15.31 -11.12 9.17
N LEU A 99 -15.53 -11.09 10.48
CA LEU A 99 -14.81 -10.17 11.38
C LEU A 99 -13.29 -10.41 11.34
N LYS A 100 -12.85 -11.67 11.37
CA LYS A 100 -11.42 -12.02 11.22
C LYS A 100 -10.84 -11.67 9.84
N ALA A 101 -11.70 -11.62 8.82
CA ALA A 101 -11.33 -11.24 7.46
C ALA A 101 -11.41 -9.73 7.19
N GLY A 102 -11.65 -8.89 8.23
CA GLY A 102 -11.60 -7.44 8.17
C GLY A 102 -12.94 -6.71 8.18
N ALA A 103 -14.08 -7.41 8.28
CA ALA A 103 -15.35 -6.73 8.51
C ALA A 103 -15.34 -5.99 9.85
N GLN A 104 -15.88 -4.76 9.88
CA GLN A 104 -15.90 -3.94 11.09
C GLN A 104 -16.97 -4.41 12.10
N ASP A 105 -18.08 -4.95 11.59
CA ASP A 105 -19.17 -5.48 12.40
C ASP A 105 -19.99 -6.50 11.61
N SER A 106 -20.87 -7.22 12.33
CA SER A 106 -21.81 -8.19 11.74
C SER A 106 -23.20 -8.00 12.32
N LEU A 107 -24.21 -7.89 11.44
CA LEU A 107 -25.61 -7.73 11.82
C LEU A 107 -26.45 -8.88 11.28
N VAL A 108 -27.30 -9.44 12.14
CA VAL A 108 -28.27 -10.49 11.76
C VAL A 108 -29.51 -9.84 11.17
N LYS A 109 -29.81 -10.09 9.89
CA LYS A 109 -30.90 -9.48 9.10
C LYS A 109 -32.26 -9.48 9.80
N GLY A 110 -32.58 -10.54 10.53
CA GLY A 110 -33.85 -10.70 11.25
C GLY A 110 -34.00 -9.81 12.47
N GLN A 111 -32.90 -9.30 13.04
CA GLN A 111 -32.84 -8.61 14.34
C GLN A 111 -32.49 -7.11 14.22
N ILE A 112 -32.37 -6.57 13.01
CA ILE A 112 -31.97 -5.19 12.79
C ILE A 112 -33.15 -4.25 13.08
N ASP A 113 -32.97 -3.37 14.07
CA ASP A 113 -33.81 -2.19 14.30
C ASP A 113 -33.05 -0.89 14.00
N GLY A 114 -33.73 0.27 14.04
CA GLY A 114 -33.15 1.56 13.67
C GLY A 114 -32.01 2.00 14.59
N ASN A 115 -32.11 1.73 15.88
CA ASN A 115 -31.10 2.10 16.85
C ASN A 115 -29.86 1.24 16.70
N LEU A 116 -30.03 -0.07 16.53
CA LEU A 116 -28.94 -1.03 16.31
C LEU A 116 -28.18 -0.68 15.04
N LEU A 117 -28.89 -0.48 13.91
CA LEU A 117 -28.28 -0.16 12.62
C LEU A 117 -27.50 1.15 12.67
N THR A 118 -28.12 2.21 13.16
CA THR A 118 -27.48 3.54 13.25
C THR A 118 -26.23 3.50 14.14
N ARG A 119 -26.33 2.80 15.27
CA ARG A 119 -25.20 2.64 16.19
C ARG A 119 -24.06 1.81 15.59
N ALA A 120 -24.38 0.71 14.91
CA ALA A 120 -23.39 -0.14 14.26
C ALA A 120 -22.64 0.65 13.15
N ILE A 121 -23.38 1.41 12.33
CA ILE A 121 -22.76 2.24 11.27
C ILE A 121 -21.81 3.28 11.89
N ARG A 122 -22.25 4.02 12.89
CA ARG A 122 -21.40 5.04 13.55
C ARG A 122 -20.16 4.43 14.18
N TYR A 123 -20.30 3.33 14.92
CA TYR A 123 -19.17 2.69 15.56
C TYR A 123 -18.20 2.09 14.55
N ALA A 124 -18.70 1.57 13.43
CA ALA A 124 -17.84 1.09 12.34
C ALA A 124 -17.02 2.24 11.75
N ILE A 125 -17.66 3.39 11.48
CA ILE A 125 -16.98 4.59 10.95
C ILE A 125 -15.93 5.10 11.96
N GLU A 126 -16.31 5.32 13.22
CA GLU A 126 -15.39 5.83 14.24
C GLU A 126 -14.21 4.88 14.48
N ARG A 127 -14.47 3.57 14.60
CA ARG A 127 -13.40 2.58 14.78
C ARG A 127 -12.46 2.54 13.59
N HIS A 128 -12.99 2.57 12.39
CA HIS A 128 -12.18 2.60 11.16
C HIS A 128 -11.32 3.87 11.10
N GLN A 129 -11.87 5.04 11.41
CA GLN A 129 -11.12 6.30 11.48
C GLN A 129 -10.00 6.26 12.52
N LEU A 130 -10.26 5.69 13.71
CA LEU A 130 -9.24 5.52 14.74
C LEU A 130 -8.13 4.55 14.29
N GLN A 131 -8.48 3.44 13.64
CA GLN A 131 -7.51 2.51 13.07
C GLN A 131 -6.64 3.19 12.00
N MET A 132 -7.26 3.93 11.08
CA MET A 132 -6.53 4.69 10.06
C MET A 132 -5.61 5.76 10.67
N ALA A 133 -6.07 6.44 11.74
CA ALA A 133 -5.23 7.40 12.46
C ALA A 133 -4.04 6.73 13.16
N LEU A 134 -4.23 5.56 13.77
CA LEU A 134 -3.15 4.76 14.36
C LEU A 134 -2.15 4.27 13.28
N HIS A 135 -2.65 3.77 12.14
CA HIS A 135 -1.79 3.40 11.01
C HIS A 135 -1.04 4.61 10.45
N ALA A 136 -1.71 5.78 10.35
CA ALA A 136 -1.05 7.01 9.94
C ALA A 136 0.02 7.50 10.94
N MET A 137 -0.04 7.09 12.20
CA MET A 137 1.00 7.33 13.20
C MET A 137 2.13 6.30 13.14
N SER A 138 1.92 5.14 12.53
CA SER A 138 2.98 4.15 12.30
C SER A 138 4.08 4.76 11.43
N LEU A 139 5.34 4.46 11.76
CA LEU A 139 6.50 4.80 10.94
C LEU A 139 6.96 3.62 10.09
N ILE A 140 6.26 2.48 10.17
CA ILE A 140 6.62 1.21 9.56
C ILE A 140 5.61 0.85 8.45
N ASP A 141 6.09 0.23 7.39
CA ASP A 141 5.30 -0.38 6.33
C ASP A 141 4.86 -1.79 6.76
N ASP A 142 3.56 -2.04 6.79
CA ASP A 142 2.98 -3.28 7.34
C ASP A 142 3.35 -4.54 6.53
N LEU A 143 3.60 -4.39 5.23
CA LEU A 143 3.94 -5.53 4.37
C LEU A 143 5.40 -5.95 4.54
N THR A 144 6.33 -4.98 4.54
CA THR A 144 7.78 -5.24 4.45
C THR A 144 8.51 -5.13 5.79
N GLY A 145 7.87 -4.50 6.80
CA GLY A 145 8.50 -4.21 8.08
C GLY A 145 9.69 -3.21 7.98
N LEU A 146 9.79 -2.48 6.87
CA LEU A 146 10.70 -1.35 6.70
C LEU A 146 10.04 -0.07 7.22
N TYR A 147 10.78 1.04 7.28
CA TYR A 147 10.14 2.33 7.46
C TYR A 147 9.23 2.64 6.28
N ASN A 148 8.08 3.29 6.54
CA ASN A 148 7.26 3.86 5.50
C ASN A 148 7.78 5.26 5.11
N ARG A 149 7.15 5.91 4.13
CA ARG A 149 7.52 7.26 3.67
C ARG A 149 7.65 8.27 4.81
N ARG A 150 6.72 8.24 5.77
CA ARG A 150 6.71 9.15 6.92
C ARG A 150 7.87 8.86 7.87
N GLY A 151 8.11 7.60 8.16
CA GLY A 151 9.26 7.14 8.96
C GLY A 151 10.58 7.58 8.34
N PHE A 152 10.73 7.36 7.04
CA PHE A 152 11.89 7.79 6.28
C PHE A 152 12.14 9.30 6.41
N LEU A 153 11.16 10.14 6.07
CA LEU A 153 11.31 11.60 6.10
C LEU A 153 11.65 12.13 7.50
N THR A 154 11.10 11.50 8.54
CA THR A 154 11.38 11.87 9.93
C THR A 154 12.82 11.56 10.31
N LEU A 155 13.27 10.35 10.02
CA LEU A 155 14.62 9.88 10.36
C LEU A 155 15.69 10.51 9.47
N ALA A 156 15.44 10.64 8.18
CA ALA A 156 16.38 11.25 7.23
C ALA A 156 16.76 12.68 7.61
N ARG A 157 15.76 13.50 8.02
CA ARG A 157 16.05 14.87 8.52
C ARG A 157 16.97 14.88 9.76
N GLN A 158 16.84 13.90 10.63
CA GLN A 158 17.71 13.76 11.81
C GLN A 158 19.11 13.30 11.40
N HIS A 159 19.22 12.35 10.48
CA HIS A 159 20.48 11.83 9.96
C HIS A 159 21.26 12.90 9.19
N LEU A 160 20.63 13.72 8.36
CA LEU A 160 21.29 14.83 7.67
C LEU A 160 21.84 15.87 8.66
N LYS A 161 21.07 16.23 9.70
CA LYS A 161 21.59 17.10 10.78
C LYS A 161 22.78 16.50 11.53
N MET A 162 22.80 15.18 11.69
CA MET A 162 23.93 14.47 12.28
C MET A 162 25.13 14.48 11.32
N ALA A 163 24.91 14.25 10.05
CA ALA A 163 25.92 14.30 9.00
C ALA A 163 26.62 15.66 8.95
N ASP A 164 25.86 16.75 9.03
CA ASP A 164 26.41 18.13 9.14
C ASP A 164 27.33 18.30 10.33
N ARG A 165 26.90 17.85 11.51
CA ARG A 165 27.71 17.96 12.75
C ARG A 165 28.99 17.13 12.68
N LEU A 166 28.91 15.94 12.08
CA LEU A 166 30.02 15.01 11.98
C LEU A 166 30.89 15.24 10.74
N ARG A 167 30.51 16.15 9.86
CA ARG A 167 31.14 16.40 8.55
C ARG A 167 31.25 15.11 7.73
N LYS A 168 30.20 14.32 7.71
CA LYS A 168 30.12 13.07 6.98
C LYS A 168 29.21 13.18 5.77
N ARG A 169 29.62 12.59 4.66
CA ARG A 169 28.75 12.41 3.49
C ARG A 169 27.68 11.38 3.76
N VAL A 170 26.56 11.50 3.06
CA VAL A 170 25.46 10.54 3.12
C VAL A 170 25.08 10.14 1.71
N SER A 171 24.99 8.85 1.46
CA SER A 171 24.47 8.28 0.22
C SER A 171 22.96 8.12 0.35
N HIS A 172 22.22 8.69 -0.57
CA HIS A 172 20.79 8.46 -0.75
C HIS A 172 20.59 7.57 -1.98
N ILE A 173 20.01 6.39 -1.79
CA ILE A 173 19.78 5.41 -2.83
C ILE A 173 18.27 5.27 -3.05
N PHE A 174 17.81 5.49 -4.27
CA PHE A 174 16.45 5.20 -4.69
C PHE A 174 16.44 3.86 -5.43
N VAL A 175 15.49 2.99 -5.10
CA VAL A 175 15.41 1.62 -5.63
C VAL A 175 13.98 1.35 -6.06
N ASP A 176 13.78 0.83 -7.25
CA ASP A 176 12.49 0.43 -7.80
C ASP A 176 12.51 -1.06 -8.18
N LEU A 177 11.51 -1.81 -7.75
CA LEU A 177 11.35 -3.22 -8.11
C LEU A 177 10.80 -3.35 -9.53
N ASP A 178 11.63 -3.79 -10.45
CA ASP A 178 11.28 -3.93 -11.85
C ASP A 178 10.19 -5.00 -12.05
N GLY A 179 9.17 -4.66 -12.83
CA GLY A 179 8.20 -5.62 -13.33
C GLY A 179 7.19 -6.13 -12.30
N LEU A 180 6.98 -5.45 -11.17
CA LEU A 180 5.96 -5.82 -10.16
C LEU A 180 4.58 -6.00 -10.80
N LYS A 181 4.16 -5.10 -11.70
CA LYS A 181 2.88 -5.23 -12.40
C LYS A 181 2.78 -6.55 -13.18
N ARG A 182 3.84 -6.95 -13.90
CA ARG A 182 3.87 -8.22 -14.63
C ARG A 182 3.75 -9.42 -13.70
N ILE A 183 4.41 -9.40 -12.53
CA ILE A 183 4.29 -10.45 -11.51
C ILE A 183 2.83 -10.54 -11.04
N ASN A 184 2.21 -9.40 -10.70
CA ASN A 184 0.82 -9.34 -10.27
C ASN A 184 -0.14 -9.87 -11.34
N ASP A 185 0.01 -9.41 -12.58
CA ASP A 185 -0.88 -9.77 -13.70
C ASP A 185 -0.76 -11.27 -14.08
N THR A 186 0.44 -11.87 -13.91
CA THR A 186 0.71 -13.25 -14.35
C THR A 186 0.48 -14.27 -13.23
N MET A 187 0.80 -13.91 -11.97
CA MET A 187 0.88 -14.84 -10.84
C MET A 187 -0.01 -14.45 -9.66
N GLY A 188 -0.67 -13.27 -9.74
CA GLY A 188 -1.54 -12.72 -8.71
C GLY A 188 -0.78 -11.92 -7.64
N HIS A 189 -1.54 -11.07 -6.92
CA HIS A 189 -1.03 -10.11 -5.93
C HIS A 189 -0.21 -10.75 -4.81
N ARG A 190 -0.51 -11.99 -4.41
CA ARG A 190 0.28 -12.69 -3.39
C ARG A 190 1.75 -12.88 -3.79
N HIS A 191 2.03 -13.10 -5.07
CA HIS A 191 3.41 -13.21 -5.56
C HIS A 191 4.08 -11.84 -5.67
N GLY A 192 3.30 -10.79 -5.98
CA GLY A 192 3.80 -9.42 -5.93
C GLY A 192 4.17 -8.98 -4.51
N ASP A 193 3.32 -9.29 -3.54
CA ASP A 193 3.60 -9.03 -2.12
C ASP A 193 4.86 -9.77 -1.67
N GLN A 194 5.00 -11.05 -2.08
CA GLN A 194 6.21 -11.82 -1.81
C GLN A 194 7.46 -11.20 -2.44
N ALA A 195 7.37 -10.68 -3.67
CA ALA A 195 8.49 -10.01 -4.33
C ALA A 195 8.90 -8.72 -3.60
N LEU A 196 7.93 -7.96 -3.08
CA LEU A 196 8.18 -6.77 -2.26
C LEU A 196 8.88 -7.14 -0.93
N VAL A 197 8.42 -8.18 -0.24
CA VAL A 197 9.03 -8.67 0.99
C VAL A 197 10.45 -9.16 0.73
N GLU A 198 10.68 -9.94 -0.32
CA GLU A 198 12.02 -10.43 -0.70
C GLU A 198 12.97 -9.28 -1.07
N THR A 199 12.46 -8.21 -1.70
CA THR A 199 13.26 -7.01 -1.99
C THR A 199 13.66 -6.30 -0.70
N ALA A 200 12.73 -6.15 0.23
CA ALA A 200 13.01 -5.57 1.55
C ALA A 200 14.07 -6.36 2.33
N GLU A 201 13.97 -7.69 2.34
CA GLU A 201 14.96 -8.56 2.95
C GLU A 201 16.34 -8.43 2.29
N MET A 202 16.39 -8.37 0.96
CA MET A 202 17.62 -8.17 0.19
C MET A 202 18.28 -6.85 0.57
N LEU A 203 17.51 -5.77 0.70
CA LEU A 203 18.03 -4.48 1.14
C LEU A 203 18.57 -4.54 2.58
N LYS A 204 17.85 -5.18 3.52
CA LYS A 204 18.32 -5.39 4.90
C LYS A 204 19.65 -6.17 4.96
N GLU A 205 19.85 -7.15 4.09
CA GLU A 205 21.11 -7.92 4.01
C GLU A 205 22.25 -7.11 3.36
N THR A 206 21.91 -6.18 2.47
CA THR A 206 22.91 -5.37 1.74
C THR A 206 23.42 -4.20 2.57
N PHE A 207 22.54 -3.54 3.31
CA PHE A 207 22.81 -2.35 4.10
C PHE A 207 22.95 -2.69 5.59
N ARG A 208 23.49 -1.75 6.38
CA ARG A 208 23.72 -1.93 7.81
C ARG A 208 22.47 -1.63 8.61
N GLU A 209 22.40 -2.14 9.82
CA GLU A 209 21.33 -1.82 10.78
C GLU A 209 21.26 -0.32 11.11
N SER A 210 22.39 0.40 11.01
CA SER A 210 22.46 1.86 11.20
C SER A 210 21.90 2.67 10.03
N ASP A 211 21.71 2.05 8.86
CA ASP A 211 21.21 2.72 7.67
C ASP A 211 19.67 2.72 7.69
N ILE A 212 19.08 3.79 7.18
CA ILE A 212 17.63 3.90 7.10
C ILE A 212 17.15 3.26 5.80
N ILE A 213 16.34 2.24 5.90
CA ILE A 213 15.74 1.56 4.75
C ILE A 213 14.22 1.73 4.84
N ALA A 214 13.59 2.19 3.77
CA ALA A 214 12.16 2.46 3.74
C ALA A 214 11.52 2.03 2.42
N ARG A 215 10.22 1.72 2.47
CA ARG A 215 9.35 1.60 1.30
C ARG A 215 8.48 2.85 1.26
N ILE A 216 8.57 3.61 0.17
CA ILE A 216 7.90 4.93 0.05
C ILE A 216 6.75 4.94 -0.95
N GLY A 217 6.63 3.92 -1.76
CA GLY A 217 5.60 3.75 -2.79
C GLY A 217 5.29 2.27 -3.03
N GLY A 218 4.53 1.97 -4.07
CA GLY A 218 4.13 0.60 -4.42
C GLY A 218 5.32 -0.36 -4.59
N ASP A 219 6.21 -0.03 -5.53
CA ASP A 219 7.45 -0.76 -5.89
C ASP A 219 8.73 0.01 -5.54
N GLU A 220 8.60 1.16 -4.85
CA GLU A 220 9.67 2.12 -4.59
C GLU A 220 10.23 1.98 -3.17
N PHE A 221 11.53 1.84 -3.09
CA PHE A 221 12.29 1.79 -1.83
C PHE A 221 13.36 2.88 -1.82
N VAL A 222 13.73 3.32 -0.62
CA VAL A 222 14.82 4.28 -0.43
C VAL A 222 15.74 3.82 0.69
N VAL A 223 17.02 4.12 0.53
CA VAL A 223 18.01 3.90 1.57
C VAL A 223 18.79 5.18 1.81
N LEU A 224 19.04 5.49 3.08
CA LEU A 224 19.93 6.56 3.49
C LEU A 224 21.07 5.95 4.30
N ALA A 225 22.27 5.94 3.73
CA ALA A 225 23.45 5.35 4.33
C ALA A 225 24.50 6.44 4.62
N MET A 226 25.01 6.47 5.87
CA MET A 226 26.09 7.38 6.24
C MET A 226 27.43 6.81 5.80
N ASP A 227 28.18 7.55 4.98
CA ASP A 227 29.47 7.10 4.49
C ASP A 227 30.47 6.96 5.61
N ASN A 228 31.23 5.86 5.60
CA ASN A 228 32.43 5.74 6.39
C ASN A 228 33.57 6.49 5.69
N ALA A 229 34.56 6.90 6.47
CA ALA A 229 35.71 7.70 6.02
C ALA A 229 36.53 7.13 4.82
N ALA A 230 36.15 5.97 4.29
CA ALA A 230 36.78 5.30 3.15
C ALA A 230 36.12 5.59 1.78
N GLY A 231 35.09 6.45 1.72
CA GLY A 231 34.42 6.84 0.45
C GLY A 231 33.98 5.62 -0.37
N LEU A 232 32.89 4.97 0.01
CA LEU A 232 32.30 3.94 -0.83
C LEU A 232 31.72 4.62 -2.06
N LEU A 233 32.27 4.32 -3.22
CA LEU A 233 31.82 4.82 -4.52
C LEU A 233 30.44 4.20 -4.87
N GLU A 234 29.67 4.89 -5.71
CA GLU A 234 28.37 4.47 -6.26
C GLU A 234 28.41 3.03 -6.79
N GLU A 235 29.44 2.67 -7.51
CA GLU A 235 29.69 1.33 -8.03
C GLU A 235 29.63 0.24 -6.93
N THR A 236 30.00 0.58 -5.71
CA THR A 236 29.99 -0.39 -4.59
C THR A 236 28.57 -0.75 -4.13
N TRP A 237 27.63 0.21 -4.09
CA TRP A 237 26.24 -0.08 -3.73
C TRP A 237 25.54 -0.88 -4.81
N GLN A 238 25.67 -0.47 -6.06
CA GLN A 238 25.12 -1.19 -7.21
C GLN A 238 25.65 -2.62 -7.27
N GLN A 239 26.96 -2.79 -7.12
CA GLN A 239 27.61 -4.11 -7.15
C GLN A 239 27.07 -5.02 -6.02
N ARG A 240 27.00 -4.54 -4.79
CA ARG A 240 26.49 -5.32 -3.64
C ARG A 240 25.04 -5.74 -3.80
N VAL A 241 24.18 -4.83 -4.27
CA VAL A 241 22.77 -5.15 -4.58
C VAL A 241 22.71 -6.19 -5.69
N GLN A 242 23.49 -6.05 -6.74
CA GLN A 242 23.52 -6.99 -7.88
C GLN A 242 24.01 -8.38 -7.43
N GLU A 243 25.05 -8.50 -6.62
CA GLU A 243 25.52 -9.77 -6.07
C GLU A 243 24.45 -10.47 -5.24
N ASN A 244 23.73 -9.73 -4.39
CA ASN A 244 22.63 -10.26 -3.60
C ASN A 244 21.45 -10.70 -4.48
N LEU A 245 21.08 -9.94 -5.51
CA LEU A 245 20.07 -10.32 -6.50
C LEU A 245 20.43 -11.61 -7.22
N VAL A 246 21.66 -11.72 -7.72
CA VAL A 246 22.15 -12.96 -8.38
C VAL A 246 22.05 -14.15 -7.44
N THR A 247 22.48 -14.00 -6.20
CA THR A 247 22.43 -15.07 -5.20
C THR A 247 20.99 -15.49 -4.90
N ARG A 248 20.07 -14.53 -4.73
CA ARG A 248 18.65 -14.81 -4.48
C ARG A 248 17.97 -15.45 -5.70
N ASN A 249 18.26 -14.96 -6.90
CA ASN A 249 17.69 -15.49 -8.14
C ASN A 249 18.17 -16.92 -8.49
N ARG A 250 19.28 -17.38 -7.93
CA ARG A 250 19.78 -18.77 -8.06
C ARG A 250 19.10 -19.77 -7.13
N ARG A 251 18.26 -19.35 -6.20
CA ARG A 251 17.55 -20.27 -5.30
C ARG A 251 16.64 -21.22 -6.13
N PRO A 252 16.57 -22.53 -5.79
CA PRO A 252 15.74 -23.48 -6.51
C PRO A 252 14.24 -23.14 -6.35
N ASN A 253 13.44 -23.59 -7.30
CA ASN A 253 11.97 -23.45 -7.33
C ASN A 253 11.44 -22.00 -7.38
N ARG A 254 12.23 -21.05 -7.89
CA ARG A 254 11.74 -19.67 -8.11
C ARG A 254 10.80 -19.63 -9.33
N THR A 255 9.70 -18.92 -9.15
CA THR A 255 8.71 -18.70 -10.21
C THR A 255 8.91 -17.37 -10.94
N TYR A 256 9.67 -16.43 -10.34
CA TYR A 256 10.05 -15.15 -10.93
C TYR A 256 11.48 -14.78 -10.52
N ALA A 257 12.12 -13.93 -11.31
CA ALA A 257 13.40 -13.33 -10.96
C ALA A 257 13.19 -11.91 -10.44
N LEU A 258 13.87 -11.56 -9.34
CA LEU A 258 13.93 -10.19 -8.84
C LEU A 258 14.90 -9.38 -9.72
N SER A 259 14.49 -8.17 -10.07
CA SER A 259 15.32 -7.15 -10.71
C SER A 259 14.96 -5.80 -10.08
N VAL A 260 15.95 -4.97 -9.84
CA VAL A 260 15.73 -3.61 -9.34
C VAL A 260 16.51 -2.62 -10.17
N SER A 261 15.95 -1.42 -10.33
CA SER A 261 16.64 -0.25 -10.89
C SER A 261 17.01 0.69 -9.75
N MET A 262 18.19 1.31 -9.79
CA MET A 262 18.74 2.11 -8.70
C MET A 262 19.28 3.46 -9.18
N GLY A 263 19.12 4.51 -8.36
CA GLY A 263 19.79 5.78 -8.52
C GLY A 263 20.43 6.21 -7.20
N VAL A 264 21.65 6.73 -7.26
CA VAL A 264 22.41 7.17 -6.08
C VAL A 264 22.70 8.65 -6.15
N ALA A 265 22.30 9.39 -5.12
CA ALA A 265 22.62 10.79 -4.93
C ALA A 265 23.41 10.98 -3.62
N TYR A 266 24.29 11.94 -3.59
CA TYR A 266 25.16 12.21 -2.45
C TYR A 266 24.83 13.52 -1.78
N TYR A 267 24.71 13.50 -0.47
CA TYR A 267 24.70 14.67 0.38
C TYR A 267 26.14 14.96 0.82
N ASP A 268 26.58 16.21 0.59
CA ASP A 268 27.87 16.70 1.04
C ASP A 268 27.65 17.83 2.06
N PRO A 269 28.15 17.70 3.31
CA PRO A 269 27.99 18.72 4.33
C PRO A 269 28.72 20.05 4.00
N ASP A 270 29.64 20.04 3.05
CA ASP A 270 30.32 21.26 2.59
C ASP A 270 29.45 22.02 1.56
N PHE A 271 28.49 21.32 0.92
CA PHE A 271 27.51 21.87 -0.04
C PHE A 271 26.11 21.36 0.30
N PRO A 272 25.50 21.82 1.41
CA PRO A 272 24.24 21.28 1.90
C PRO A 272 23.11 21.41 0.87
N THR A 273 22.40 20.34 0.63
CA THR A 273 21.25 20.26 -0.27
C THR A 273 20.01 19.89 0.53
N ALA A 274 18.82 20.39 0.14
CA ALA A 274 17.58 19.96 0.79
C ALA A 274 17.29 18.47 0.56
N LEU A 275 16.64 17.84 1.54
CA LEU A 275 16.28 16.42 1.43
C LEU A 275 15.43 16.13 0.19
N ASP A 276 14.49 17.03 -0.13
CA ASP A 276 13.59 16.86 -1.28
C ASP A 276 14.35 16.91 -2.62
N ASP A 277 15.38 17.75 -2.74
CA ASP A 277 16.23 17.82 -3.93
C ASP A 277 17.12 16.56 -4.06
N LEU A 278 17.61 16.05 -2.93
CA LEU A 278 18.38 14.82 -2.89
C LEU A 278 17.54 13.60 -3.34
N LEU A 279 16.29 13.54 -2.86
CA LEU A 279 15.30 12.53 -3.29
C LEU A 279 15.04 12.62 -4.79
N ALA A 280 14.71 13.80 -5.30
CA ALA A 280 14.40 14.02 -6.71
C ALA A 280 15.58 13.65 -7.63
N ARG A 281 16.81 13.94 -7.19
CA ARG A 281 18.02 13.59 -7.96
C ARG A 281 18.23 12.08 -8.02
N ALA A 282 18.07 11.37 -6.90
CA ALA A 282 18.22 9.92 -6.87
C ALA A 282 17.13 9.23 -7.70
N ASP A 283 15.89 9.71 -7.64
CA ASP A 283 14.76 9.24 -8.46
C ASP A 283 15.05 9.39 -9.96
N THR A 284 15.56 10.57 -10.38
CA THR A 284 15.93 10.82 -11.78
C THR A 284 16.98 9.81 -12.28
N LEU A 285 18.03 9.56 -11.49
CA LEU A 285 19.08 8.60 -11.82
C LEU A 285 18.55 7.16 -11.89
N MET A 286 17.67 6.77 -10.98
CA MET A 286 17.00 5.47 -11.01
C MET A 286 16.15 5.31 -12.27
N TYR A 287 15.41 6.34 -12.65
CA TYR A 287 14.58 6.31 -13.85
C TYR A 287 15.41 6.19 -15.14
N GLU A 288 16.58 6.85 -15.22
CA GLU A 288 17.54 6.71 -16.31
C GLU A 288 18.05 5.26 -16.42
N GLU A 289 18.44 4.64 -15.32
CA GLU A 289 18.82 3.22 -15.30
C GLU A 289 17.68 2.30 -15.72
N LYS A 290 16.46 2.56 -15.24
CA LYS A 290 15.26 1.79 -15.61
C LYS A 290 14.96 1.87 -17.09
N ARG A 291 15.15 3.04 -17.73
CA ARG A 291 15.04 3.21 -19.18
C ARG A 291 16.12 2.43 -19.93
N ALA A 292 17.36 2.56 -19.53
CA ALA A 292 18.48 1.86 -20.17
C ALA A 292 18.32 0.33 -20.15
N LYS A 293 17.68 -0.22 -19.11
CA LYS A 293 17.36 -1.65 -19.03
C LYS A 293 16.22 -2.08 -19.98
N ARG A 294 15.28 -1.16 -20.29
CA ARG A 294 14.16 -1.44 -21.19
C ARG A 294 14.53 -1.36 -22.67
N ASP A 295 15.45 -0.43 -23.00
CA ASP A 295 15.89 -0.15 -24.38
C ASP A 295 17.40 -0.40 -24.52
N PRO A 296 17.86 -1.67 -24.56
CA PRO A 296 19.28 -2.00 -24.62
C PRO A 296 19.96 -1.59 -25.96
N GLU A 297 19.21 -1.23 -27.00
CA GLU A 297 19.77 -0.88 -28.34
C GLU A 297 20.16 0.59 -28.50
N GLU A 298 19.64 1.54 -27.72
CA GLU A 298 20.00 2.96 -27.83
C GLU A 298 21.27 3.38 -27.08
N GLY A 299 21.71 2.59 -26.09
CA GLY A 299 22.88 2.90 -25.22
C GLY A 299 24.25 2.63 -25.86
N SER A 300 24.32 1.92 -27.00
CA SER A 300 25.58 1.50 -27.64
C SER A 300 26.15 2.49 -28.66
N THR A 301 25.46 3.57 -29.01
CA THR A 301 25.84 4.44 -30.14
C THR A 301 26.71 5.66 -29.76
N LEU A 302 27.01 5.89 -28.50
CA LEU A 302 27.79 7.06 -28.03
C LEU A 302 29.28 6.79 -27.76
N ALA A 303 29.79 5.58 -27.99
CA ALA A 303 31.19 5.21 -27.67
C ALA A 303 32.11 5.00 -28.84
N HIS A 304 31.80 5.44 -30.09
CA HIS A 304 32.75 5.39 -31.21
C HIS A 304 32.66 6.62 -32.10
N ALA A 305 33.35 7.68 -31.72
CA ALA A 305 33.82 8.68 -32.64
C ALA A 305 35.30 8.37 -32.97
N PRO A 306 35.70 8.09 -34.26
CA PRO A 306 37.08 7.91 -34.58
C PRO A 306 37.80 9.27 -34.57
N ARG A 307 38.95 9.32 -33.88
CA ARG A 307 39.93 10.40 -34.05
C ARG A 307 40.41 10.32 -35.49
N ALA A 308 40.16 11.36 -36.24
CA ALA A 308 40.85 11.61 -37.52
C ALA A 308 42.15 12.35 -37.23
N ASP A 309 43.16 11.97 -37.98
CA ASP A 309 44.54 12.42 -38.03
C ASP A 309 44.77 13.94 -38.06
#